data_e9c3a8d92b326be5de5e9f99fd541631
#
_entry.id   e9c3a8d92b326be5de5e9f99fd541631
#
_cell.length_a   1.000
_cell.length_b   1.000
_cell.length_c   1.000
_cell.angle_alpha   90.00
_cell.angle_beta   90.00
_cell.angle_gamma   90.00
#
_symmetry.space_group_name_H-M   'P 1'
#
loop_
_entity.id
_entity.type
_entity.pdbx_description
1 polymer ?
#
loop_
_entity_poly.entity_id
_entity_poly.type
_entity_poly.pdbx_seq_one_letter_code
_entity_poly.pdbx_strand_id
1 'polypeptide(L)'
;MEVSEAAARSGLARGAFAAEATLATARGTQARVWSPLRAALADLMVAAGLVRRTGTNLNQAVARLNATGERGDDLVPAAQFCTRVIRRLDEAAEQVRRSIP
;
A
#
# COMPACT_ATOMS: atom_id res chain seq x y z
N MET A 1 -21.05 50.03 15.76
CA MET A 1 -21.30 48.58 15.90
C MET A 1 -21.16 47.82 14.57
N GLU A 2 -21.85 48.27 13.54
CA GLU A 2 -21.79 47.61 12.22
C GLU A 2 -20.39 47.60 11.62
N VAL A 3 -19.63 48.66 11.77
CA VAL A 3 -18.25 48.74 11.25
C VAL A 3 -17.34 47.76 11.99
N SER A 4 -17.49 47.63 13.31
CA SER A 4 -16.70 46.68 14.10
C SER A 4 -17.03 45.25 13.75
N GLU A 5 -18.30 44.90 13.51
CA GLU A 5 -18.74 43.61 13.10
C GLU A 5 -18.23 43.25 11.70
N ALA A 6 -18.26 44.21 10.76
CA ALA A 6 -17.75 44.00 9.42
C ALA A 6 -16.22 43.78 9.43
N ALA A 7 -15.47 44.55 10.23
CA ALA A 7 -14.06 44.37 10.40
C ALA A 7 -13.71 43.00 11.03
N ALA A 8 -14.44 42.63 12.04
CA ALA A 8 -14.27 41.30 12.67
C ALA A 8 -14.53 40.15 11.70
N ARG A 9 -15.60 40.23 10.92
CA ARG A 9 -15.92 39.22 9.89
C ARG A 9 -14.85 39.18 8.80
N SER A 10 -14.36 40.33 8.36
CA SER A 10 -13.30 40.41 7.36
C SER A 10 -11.98 39.81 7.89
N GLY A 11 -11.65 40.05 9.16
CA GLY A 11 -10.46 39.46 9.79
C GLY A 11 -10.57 37.95 9.95
N LEU A 12 -11.75 37.45 10.34
CA LEU A 12 -12.01 36.02 10.42
C LEU A 12 -11.95 35.35 9.05
N ALA A 13 -12.50 35.96 8.01
CA ALA A 13 -12.44 35.45 6.66
C ALA A 13 -11.01 35.35 6.15
N ARG A 14 -10.17 36.35 6.41
CA ARG A 14 -8.74 36.34 6.05
C ARG A 14 -7.98 35.26 6.82
N GLY A 15 -8.25 35.12 8.12
CA GLY A 15 -7.65 34.08 8.94
C GLY A 15 -8.03 32.67 8.46
N ALA A 16 -9.30 32.46 8.15
CA ALA A 16 -9.79 31.19 7.62
C ALA A 16 -9.13 30.86 6.26
N PHE A 17 -9.03 31.84 5.37
CA PHE A 17 -8.40 31.66 4.07
C PHE A 17 -6.90 31.30 4.22
N ALA A 18 -6.17 32.00 5.07
CA ALA A 18 -4.77 31.74 5.34
C ALA A 18 -4.58 30.35 5.95
N ALA A 19 -5.46 29.94 6.88
CA ALA A 19 -5.41 28.62 7.48
C ALA A 19 -5.66 27.52 6.46
N GLU A 20 -6.64 27.69 5.56
CA GLU A 20 -6.91 26.74 4.48
C GLU A 20 -5.74 26.64 3.51
N ALA A 21 -5.15 27.77 3.11
CA ALA A 21 -3.98 27.78 2.23
C ALA A 21 -2.79 27.07 2.88
N THR A 22 -2.55 27.29 4.15
CA THR A 22 -1.49 26.61 4.92
C THR A 22 -1.73 25.12 5.01
N LEU A 23 -2.96 24.71 5.32
CA LEU A 23 -3.33 23.29 5.36
C LEU A 23 -3.22 22.62 4.00
N ALA A 24 -3.64 23.30 2.93
CA ALA A 24 -3.53 22.76 1.57
C ALA A 24 -2.05 22.57 1.19
N THR A 25 -1.18 23.52 1.53
CA THR A 25 0.27 23.41 1.30
C THR A 25 0.88 22.28 2.12
N ALA A 26 0.51 22.14 3.39
CA ALA A 26 0.98 21.08 4.26
C ALA A 26 0.53 19.70 3.74
N ARG A 27 -0.73 19.57 3.32
CA ARG A 27 -1.24 18.34 2.71
C ARG A 27 -0.52 18.01 1.42
N GLY A 28 -0.25 18.99 0.57
CA GLY A 28 0.51 18.81 -0.66
C GLY A 28 1.95 18.35 -0.39
N THR A 29 2.59 18.90 0.62
CA THR A 29 3.94 18.50 1.06
C THR A 29 3.91 17.07 1.60
N GLN A 30 2.96 16.74 2.46
CA GLN A 30 2.80 15.38 2.98
C GLN A 30 2.53 14.39 1.86
N ALA A 31 1.67 14.72 0.91
CA ALA A 31 1.39 13.86 -0.23
C ALA A 31 2.65 13.58 -1.05
N ARG A 32 3.52 14.56 -1.25
CA ARG A 32 4.80 14.38 -1.96
C ARG A 32 5.77 13.49 -1.18
N VAL A 33 5.86 13.67 0.13
CA VAL A 33 6.75 12.90 1.00
C VAL A 33 6.27 11.45 1.13
N TRP A 34 4.95 11.25 1.28
CA TRP A 34 4.37 9.93 1.50
C TRP A 34 3.94 9.19 0.23
N SER A 35 4.00 9.85 -0.94
CA SER A 35 3.60 9.23 -2.21
C SER A 35 4.41 7.98 -2.57
N PRO A 36 5.75 7.97 -2.42
CA PRO A 36 6.53 6.74 -2.65
C PRO A 36 6.15 5.62 -1.69
N LEU A 37 5.86 5.94 -0.43
CA LEU A 37 5.43 4.97 0.55
C LEU A 37 4.06 4.37 0.19
N ARG A 38 3.10 5.19 -0.24
CA ARG A 38 1.79 4.71 -0.68
C ARG A 38 1.91 3.76 -1.86
N ALA A 39 2.74 4.10 -2.84
CA ALA A 39 2.99 3.24 -4.00
C ALA A 39 3.62 1.91 -3.58
N ALA A 40 4.60 1.96 -2.68
CA ALA A 40 5.26 0.77 -2.15
C ALA A 40 4.29 -0.11 -1.35
N LEU A 41 3.41 0.49 -0.54
CA LEU A 41 2.37 -0.24 0.20
C LEU A 41 1.36 -0.91 -0.73
N ALA A 42 0.95 -0.22 -1.81
CA ALA A 42 0.06 -0.80 -2.81
C ALA A 42 0.71 -2.02 -3.47
N ASP A 43 1.98 -1.94 -3.83
CA ASP A 43 2.72 -3.06 -4.40
C ASP A 43 2.87 -4.21 -3.40
N LEU A 44 3.12 -3.90 -2.13
CA LEU A 44 3.17 -4.91 -1.07
C LEU A 44 1.84 -5.64 -0.91
N MET A 45 0.71 -4.93 -1.00
CA MET A 45 -0.62 -5.53 -0.94
C MET A 45 -0.87 -6.48 -2.12
N VAL A 46 -0.43 -6.10 -3.33
CA VAL A 46 -0.50 -6.97 -4.52
C VAL A 46 0.35 -8.22 -4.30
N ALA A 47 1.57 -8.07 -3.82
CA ALA A 47 2.46 -9.19 -3.53
C ALA A 47 1.88 -10.13 -2.45
N ALA A 48 1.29 -9.58 -1.40
CA ALA A 48 0.62 -10.36 -0.36
C ALA A 48 -0.57 -11.17 -0.91
N GLY A 49 -1.32 -10.59 -1.84
CA GLY A 49 -2.40 -11.31 -2.54
C GLY A 49 -1.88 -12.47 -3.39
N LEU A 50 -0.74 -12.28 -4.06
CA LEU A 50 -0.06 -13.35 -4.81
C LEU A 50 0.41 -14.48 -3.88
N VAL A 51 0.95 -14.14 -2.71
CA VAL A 51 1.36 -15.14 -1.72
C VAL A 51 0.17 -16.00 -1.29
N ARG A 52 -0.97 -15.38 -1.00
CA ARG A 52 -2.18 -16.13 -0.62
C ARG A 52 -2.65 -17.09 -1.71
N ARG A 53 -2.73 -16.63 -2.96
CA ARG A 53 -3.13 -17.46 -4.10
C ARG A 53 -2.15 -18.60 -4.34
N THR A 54 -0.87 -18.31 -4.25
CA THR A 54 0.20 -19.29 -4.41
C THR A 54 0.14 -20.34 -3.31
N GLY A 55 -0.07 -19.94 -2.06
CA GLY A 55 -0.25 -20.84 -0.93
C GLY A 55 -1.44 -21.77 -1.10
N THR A 56 -2.57 -21.24 -1.57
CA THR A 56 -3.77 -22.05 -1.86
C THR A 56 -3.48 -23.08 -2.96
N ASN A 57 -2.84 -22.65 -4.05
CA ASN A 57 -2.50 -23.55 -5.16
C ASN A 57 -1.52 -24.63 -4.73
N LEU A 58 -0.52 -24.29 -3.92
CA LEU A 58 0.43 -25.26 -3.40
C LEU A 58 -0.25 -26.26 -2.47
N ASN A 59 -1.13 -25.80 -1.58
CA ASN A 59 -1.89 -26.67 -0.71
C ASN A 59 -2.77 -27.65 -1.51
N GLN A 60 -3.38 -27.20 -2.59
CA GLN A 60 -4.17 -28.08 -3.47
C GLN A 60 -3.29 -29.13 -4.15
N ALA A 61 -2.10 -28.77 -4.60
CA ALA A 61 -1.15 -29.69 -5.22
C ALA A 61 -0.67 -30.74 -4.21
N VAL A 62 -0.37 -30.32 -2.98
CA VAL A 62 0.01 -31.23 -1.88
C VAL A 62 -1.15 -32.15 -1.49
N ALA A 63 -2.37 -31.63 -1.43
CA ALA A 63 -3.56 -32.42 -1.12
C ALA A 63 -3.79 -33.53 -2.18
N ARG A 64 -3.57 -33.22 -3.46
CA ARG A 64 -3.64 -34.22 -4.54
C ARG A 64 -2.57 -35.30 -4.36
N LEU A 65 -1.34 -34.89 -4.06
CA LEU A 65 -0.25 -35.83 -3.80
C LEU A 65 -0.60 -36.76 -2.63
N ASN A 66 -1.12 -36.22 -1.54
CA ASN A 66 -1.51 -37.02 -0.37
C ASN A 66 -2.68 -37.97 -0.66
N ALA A 67 -3.62 -37.54 -1.50
CA ALA A 67 -4.80 -38.36 -1.84
C ALA A 67 -4.47 -39.49 -2.82
N THR A 68 -3.59 -39.24 -3.81
CA THR A 68 -3.30 -40.20 -4.88
C THR A 68 -1.99 -40.95 -4.70
N GLY A 69 -1.09 -40.45 -3.83
CA GLY A 69 0.26 -40.96 -3.71
C GLY A 69 1.16 -40.65 -4.90
N GLU A 70 0.63 -39.96 -5.91
CA GLU A 70 1.36 -39.60 -7.12
C GLU A 70 1.65 -38.11 -7.16
N ARG A 71 2.86 -37.78 -7.55
CA ARG A 71 3.27 -36.39 -7.75
C ARG A 71 2.64 -35.86 -9.04
N GLY A 72 1.78 -34.88 -8.92
CA GLY A 72 1.20 -34.18 -10.07
C GLY A 72 2.25 -33.31 -10.79
N ASP A 73 2.01 -33.07 -12.08
CA ASP A 73 2.89 -32.22 -12.91
C ASP A 73 2.92 -30.77 -12.45
N ASP A 74 1.96 -30.34 -11.64
CA ASP A 74 1.81 -28.97 -11.15
C ASP A 74 2.59 -28.67 -9.87
N LEU A 75 3.12 -29.69 -9.17
CA LEU A 75 3.79 -29.50 -7.88
C LEU A 75 5.10 -28.72 -8.02
N VAL A 76 5.97 -29.09 -8.95
CA VAL A 76 7.26 -28.40 -9.16
C VAL A 76 7.08 -26.97 -9.67
N PRO A 77 6.25 -26.71 -10.69
CA PRO A 77 5.95 -25.35 -11.12
C PRO A 77 5.34 -24.50 -10.00
N ALA A 78 4.45 -25.08 -9.18
CA ALA A 78 3.86 -24.38 -8.04
C ALA A 78 4.91 -23.99 -7.01
N ALA A 79 5.83 -24.87 -6.67
CA ALA A 79 6.93 -24.58 -5.74
C ALA A 79 7.87 -23.52 -6.30
N GLN A 80 8.22 -23.58 -7.58
CA GLN A 80 9.06 -22.58 -8.24
C GLN A 80 8.37 -21.21 -8.27
N PHE A 81 7.09 -21.18 -8.57
CA PHE A 81 6.30 -19.95 -8.54
C PHE A 81 6.23 -19.36 -7.13
N CYS A 82 6.07 -20.20 -6.12
CA CYS A 82 6.10 -19.80 -4.71
C CYS A 82 7.42 -19.08 -4.37
N THR A 83 8.54 -19.63 -4.79
CA THR A 83 9.86 -19.00 -4.58
C THR A 83 9.95 -17.62 -5.23
N ARG A 84 9.44 -17.47 -6.45
CA ARG A 84 9.41 -16.17 -7.15
C ARG A 84 8.52 -15.16 -6.44
N VAL A 85 7.37 -15.61 -5.95
CA VAL A 85 6.40 -14.74 -5.24
C VAL A 85 6.97 -14.28 -3.91
N ILE A 86 7.64 -15.16 -3.16
CA ILE A 86 8.32 -14.80 -1.90
C ILE A 86 9.40 -13.76 -2.15
N ARG A 87 10.19 -13.94 -3.20
CA ARG A 87 11.23 -12.96 -3.58
C ARG A 87 10.60 -11.60 -3.91
N ARG A 88 9.51 -11.59 -4.63
CA ARG A 88 8.78 -10.35 -4.94
C ARG A 88 8.23 -9.69 -3.66
N LEU A 89 7.73 -10.48 -2.72
CA LEU A 89 7.27 -9.97 -1.42
C LEU A 89 8.42 -9.30 -0.67
N ASP A 90 9.59 -9.94 -0.62
CA ASP A 90 10.78 -9.40 0.03
C ASP A 90 11.21 -8.08 -0.61
N GLU A 91 11.21 -8.00 -1.94
CA GLU A 91 11.52 -6.76 -2.67
C GLU A 91 10.52 -5.65 -2.37
N ALA A 92 9.23 -5.97 -2.34
CA ALA A 92 8.18 -5.01 -2.02
C ALA A 92 8.31 -4.51 -0.57
N ALA A 93 8.58 -5.39 0.37
CA ALA A 93 8.79 -5.04 1.78
C ALA A 93 10.03 -4.14 1.95
N GLU A 94 11.11 -4.44 1.23
CA GLU A 94 12.32 -3.61 1.25
C GLU A 94 12.04 -2.22 0.66
N GLN A 95 11.23 -2.13 -0.39
CA GLN A 95 10.84 -0.85 -0.97
C GLN A 95 10.00 -0.03 0.01
N VAL A 96 9.12 -0.66 0.78
CA VAL A 96 8.36 0.02 1.85
C VAL A 96 9.34 0.58 2.88
N ARG A 97 10.29 -0.23 3.33
CA ARG A 97 11.28 0.20 4.31
C ARG A 97 12.08 1.42 3.84
N ARG A 98 12.50 1.42 2.58
CA ARG A 98 13.25 2.54 1.97
C ARG A 98 12.40 3.78 1.77
N SER A 99 11.09 3.63 1.66
CA SER A 99 10.15 4.71 1.38
C SER A 99 9.62 5.39 2.64
N ILE A 100 9.93 4.89 3.81
CA ILE A 100 9.59 5.52 5.09
C ILE A 100 10.52 6.73 5.27
N PRO A 101 9.92 7.93 5.47
CA PRO A 101 10.70 9.16 5.65
C PRO A 101 11.55 9.14 6.91
#